data_949086cc3b51c8d828dfca4cf518f5de
#
_entry.id   949086cc3b51c8d828dfca4cf518f5de
#
_cell.length_a   1.000
_cell.length_b   1.000
_cell.length_c   1.000
_cell.angle_alpha   90.00
_cell.angle_beta   90.00
_cell.angle_gamma   90.00
#
_symmetry.space_group_name_H-M   'P 1'
#
loop_
_entity.id
_entity.type
_entity.pdbx_description
1 polymer ?
#
loop_
_entity_poly.entity_id
_entity_poly.type
_entity_poly.pdbx_seq_one_letter_code
_entity_poly.pdbx_strand_id
1 'polypeptide(L)'
;MFNYSKQKLVIGIIFLLMSLFGNSYAQMNMPSANYKLLNGKRFLQSKNYYLLTLFTELPEVKKLLESDLVLSQITKKYADTLGSSLINCGRNGTCLLNNFIFSETDIKSIGDRLLELYQPNNALGKLVQNHLIPSGCYILFKDFNAKDLLRKAWEQDSKGINYCVSVYGGGDKPNYPLIDSIGFNTKDPLNPSKYAANYMGFLYNSASVLLLENSSNKLFFTTKLNAALHFLEMNEREQAADFEPMENGENKLAVDKIKTINWNNYKYSVILIPGAGPDDPKQALSAEGRLRCKLAAILYKQGLAPFIVSSGGKVHPYKTPFCEATEQKKYLIEKLGIPASAIIIDPHARHTTTNMRNTARLIFRYGMPFSKAAITCTTKGQSFMIANMIPRCMKELNLAPYKNGNRISETALEFYPLIEALHINPNEPIDP
;
A
#
# COMPACT_ATOMS: atom_id res chain seq x y z
N MET A 1 68.01 4.29 -7.58
CA MET A 1 66.82 4.95 -8.17
C MET A 1 65.87 3.92 -8.76
N PHE A 2 65.48 2.90 -8.02
CA PHE A 2 64.56 1.86 -8.50
C PHE A 2 63.66 1.38 -7.34
N ASN A 3 62.60 2.12 -6.99
CA ASN A 3 61.52 1.58 -6.14
C ASN A 3 60.27 2.48 -6.04
N TYR A 4 60.26 3.67 -6.61
CA TYR A 4 59.12 4.61 -6.46
C TYR A 4 58.00 4.40 -7.48
N SER A 5 58.30 3.76 -8.65
CA SER A 5 57.27 3.55 -9.70
C SER A 5 56.39 2.33 -9.45
N LYS A 6 56.93 1.29 -8.80
CA LYS A 6 56.15 0.05 -8.49
C LYS A 6 55.15 0.27 -7.35
N GLN A 7 55.46 1.09 -6.34
CA GLN A 7 54.49 1.39 -5.27
C GLN A 7 53.32 2.23 -5.74
N LYS A 8 53.52 3.20 -6.66
CA LYS A 8 52.42 3.98 -7.23
C LYS A 8 51.49 3.15 -8.12
N LEU A 9 52.02 2.14 -8.82
CA LEU A 9 51.21 1.23 -9.64
C LEU A 9 50.35 0.29 -8.80
N VAL A 10 50.89 -0.23 -7.69
CA VAL A 10 50.14 -1.12 -6.76
C VAL A 10 49.05 -0.34 -6.03
N ILE A 11 49.32 0.90 -5.58
CA ILE A 11 48.30 1.76 -4.93
C ILE A 11 47.21 2.14 -5.93
N GLY A 12 47.53 2.44 -7.18
CA GLY A 12 46.55 2.72 -8.23
C GLY A 12 45.62 1.53 -8.54
N ILE A 13 46.14 0.31 -8.57
CA ILE A 13 45.39 -0.90 -8.83
C ILE A 13 44.46 -1.25 -7.63
N ILE A 14 44.92 -1.02 -6.40
CA ILE A 14 44.07 -1.22 -5.18
C ILE A 14 42.93 -0.21 -5.14
N PHE A 15 43.18 1.07 -5.49
CA PHE A 15 42.11 2.07 -5.58
C PHE A 15 41.10 1.77 -6.70
N LEU A 16 41.56 1.25 -7.86
CA LEU A 16 40.71 0.87 -8.98
C LEU A 16 39.85 -0.36 -8.63
N LEU A 17 40.43 -1.35 -7.92
CA LEU A 17 39.67 -2.51 -7.43
C LEU A 17 38.68 -2.15 -6.34
N MET A 18 38.98 -1.26 -5.41
CA MET A 18 38.05 -0.77 -4.40
C MET A 18 36.88 0.02 -5.02
N SER A 19 37.10 0.78 -6.10
CA SER A 19 36.02 1.49 -6.81
C SER A 19 35.07 0.53 -7.60
N LEU A 20 35.60 -0.60 -8.06
CA LEU A 20 34.76 -1.63 -8.73
C LEU A 20 33.91 -2.45 -7.76
N PHE A 21 34.37 -2.66 -6.53
CA PHE A 21 33.60 -3.35 -5.50
C PHE A 21 32.62 -2.42 -4.76
N GLY A 22 32.90 -1.11 -4.64
CA GLY A 22 32.02 -0.14 -3.98
C GLY A 22 30.71 0.13 -4.71
N ASN A 23 30.68 0.01 -6.05
CA ASN A 23 29.49 0.27 -6.85
C ASN A 23 28.52 -0.93 -6.97
N SER A 24 28.95 -2.13 -6.64
CA SER A 24 28.11 -3.33 -6.77
C SER A 24 27.11 -3.49 -5.62
N TYR A 25 27.39 -2.95 -4.44
CA TYR A 25 26.49 -3.06 -3.29
C TYR A 25 25.36 -2.02 -3.24
N ALA A 26 25.58 -0.82 -3.82
CA ALA A 26 24.57 0.24 -3.81
C ALA A 26 23.42 0.02 -4.83
N GLN A 27 23.62 -0.83 -5.84
CA GLN A 27 22.64 -1.07 -6.91
C GLN A 27 21.68 -2.22 -6.59
N MET A 28 21.94 -3.01 -5.54
CA MET A 28 21.21 -4.26 -5.25
C MET A 28 19.89 -4.09 -4.48
N ASN A 29 19.64 -2.95 -3.84
CA ASN A 29 18.47 -2.76 -2.95
C ASN A 29 17.42 -1.78 -3.49
N MET A 30 17.44 -1.45 -4.78
CA MET A 30 16.47 -0.52 -5.35
C MET A 30 15.28 -1.24 -6.01
N PRO A 31 14.07 -0.69 -5.88
CA PRO A 31 12.90 -1.20 -6.56
C PRO A 31 13.05 -1.18 -8.09
N SER A 32 12.36 -2.11 -8.75
CA SER A 32 12.35 -2.21 -10.20
C SER A 32 10.97 -1.88 -10.77
N ALA A 33 10.88 -0.92 -11.66
CA ALA A 33 9.64 -0.61 -12.37
C ALA A 33 9.15 -1.79 -13.26
N ASN A 34 10.08 -2.68 -13.67
CA ASN A 34 9.75 -3.87 -14.44
C ASN A 34 9.25 -5.02 -13.57
N TYR A 35 9.39 -4.91 -12.24
CA TYR A 35 8.90 -5.94 -11.34
C TYR A 35 7.37 -5.90 -11.26
N LYS A 36 6.74 -7.05 -11.53
CA LYS A 36 5.29 -7.21 -11.39
C LYS A 36 4.97 -7.80 -10.02
N LEU A 37 4.14 -7.09 -9.28
CA LEU A 37 3.67 -7.58 -7.99
C LEU A 37 2.93 -8.90 -8.17
N LEU A 38 3.22 -9.86 -7.30
CA LEU A 38 2.44 -11.08 -7.20
C LEU A 38 1.14 -10.74 -6.48
N ASN A 39 0.03 -10.99 -7.15
CA ASN A 39 -1.28 -10.86 -6.55
C ASN A 39 -1.74 -12.26 -6.16
N GLY A 40 -1.94 -12.48 -4.87
CA GLY A 40 -2.54 -13.71 -4.39
C GLY A 40 -4.03 -13.80 -4.78
N LYS A 41 -4.73 -14.76 -4.24
CA LYS A 41 -6.18 -14.91 -4.45
C LYS A 41 -6.98 -13.70 -3.96
N ARG A 42 -6.43 -12.90 -3.07
CA ARG A 42 -7.06 -11.72 -2.44
C ARG A 42 -6.19 -10.48 -2.67
N PHE A 43 -6.62 -9.56 -3.53
CA PHE A 43 -5.93 -8.28 -3.73
C PHE A 43 -5.77 -7.47 -2.44
N LEU A 44 -6.76 -7.52 -1.56
CA LEU A 44 -6.71 -6.86 -0.26
C LEU A 44 -5.50 -7.33 0.57
N GLN A 45 -5.20 -8.64 0.55
CA GLN A 45 -4.02 -9.20 1.21
C GLN A 45 -2.73 -8.70 0.57
N SER A 46 -2.62 -8.78 -0.76
CA SER A 46 -1.38 -8.41 -1.46
C SER A 46 -1.04 -6.93 -1.33
N LYS A 47 -2.05 -6.08 -1.21
CA LYS A 47 -1.84 -4.64 -1.02
C LYS A 47 -1.44 -4.28 0.41
N ASN A 48 -1.97 -4.98 1.42
CA ASN A 48 -1.71 -4.68 2.82
C ASN A 48 -0.52 -5.44 3.41
N TYR A 49 -0.35 -6.72 3.01
CA TYR A 49 0.56 -7.67 3.63
C TYR A 49 1.35 -8.40 2.56
N TYR A 50 2.25 -7.67 1.88
CA TYR A 50 2.92 -8.20 0.70
C TYR A 50 3.88 -9.32 1.02
N LEU A 51 4.61 -9.27 2.16
CA LEU A 51 5.46 -10.38 2.58
C LEU A 51 4.66 -11.67 2.80
N LEU A 52 3.49 -11.56 3.45
CA LEU A 52 2.64 -12.72 3.70
C LEU A 52 2.03 -13.27 2.41
N THR A 53 1.80 -12.41 1.42
CA THR A 53 1.43 -12.85 0.06
C THR A 53 2.57 -13.65 -0.58
N LEU A 54 3.81 -13.17 -0.49
CA LEU A 54 4.96 -13.92 -1.00
C LEU A 54 5.14 -15.26 -0.27
N PHE A 55 4.90 -15.32 1.04
CA PHE A 55 4.94 -16.57 1.80
C PHE A 55 3.88 -17.58 1.35
N THR A 56 2.74 -17.09 0.86
CA THR A 56 1.63 -17.93 0.38
C THR A 56 1.82 -18.37 -1.06
N GLU A 57 2.24 -17.44 -1.94
CA GLU A 57 2.24 -17.63 -3.39
C GLU A 57 3.53 -18.24 -3.95
N LEU A 58 4.65 -18.19 -3.21
CA LEU A 58 5.91 -18.81 -3.62
C LEU A 58 6.02 -20.24 -3.09
N PRO A 59 5.89 -21.29 -3.94
CA PRO A 59 5.77 -22.67 -3.47
C PRO A 59 6.96 -23.15 -2.64
N GLU A 60 8.19 -22.77 -3.01
CA GLU A 60 9.40 -23.16 -2.26
C GLU A 60 9.46 -22.51 -0.87
N VAL A 61 9.01 -21.24 -0.76
CA VAL A 61 8.92 -20.54 0.52
C VAL A 61 7.84 -21.15 1.39
N LYS A 62 6.66 -21.35 0.82
CA LYS A 62 5.54 -21.99 1.52
C LYS A 62 5.95 -23.34 2.09
N LYS A 63 6.57 -24.21 1.26
CA LYS A 63 7.06 -25.52 1.68
C LYS A 63 8.08 -25.41 2.82
N LEU A 64 9.03 -24.48 2.74
CA LEU A 64 10.02 -24.26 3.79
C LEU A 64 9.36 -23.91 5.12
N LEU A 65 8.42 -22.94 5.10
CA LEU A 65 7.74 -22.49 6.31
C LEU A 65 6.79 -23.53 6.89
N GLU A 66 6.07 -24.28 6.07
CA GLU A 66 5.17 -25.37 6.50
C GLU A 66 5.91 -26.58 7.07
N SER A 67 7.13 -26.84 6.62
CA SER A 67 7.96 -27.95 7.10
C SER A 67 8.75 -27.64 8.38
N ASP A 68 8.78 -26.37 8.79
CA ASP A 68 9.51 -25.97 10.00
C ASP A 68 8.76 -26.34 11.27
N LEU A 69 9.42 -27.12 12.14
CA LEU A 69 8.80 -27.64 13.36
C LEU A 69 8.39 -26.54 14.35
N VAL A 70 9.20 -25.46 14.48
CA VAL A 70 8.91 -24.37 15.40
C VAL A 70 7.68 -23.57 14.93
N LEU A 71 7.64 -23.21 13.64
CA LEU A 71 6.50 -22.52 13.04
C LEU A 71 5.23 -23.38 13.03
N SER A 72 5.36 -24.69 12.82
CA SER A 72 4.24 -25.63 12.90
C SER A 72 3.67 -25.72 14.33
N GLN A 73 4.52 -25.73 15.36
CA GLN A 73 4.07 -25.69 16.76
C GLN A 73 3.32 -24.39 17.07
N ILE A 74 3.79 -23.25 16.56
CA ILE A 74 3.09 -21.95 16.70
C ILE A 74 1.71 -22.01 16.03
N THR A 75 1.63 -22.57 14.81
CA THR A 75 0.37 -22.75 14.09
C THR A 75 -0.63 -23.55 14.93
N LYS A 76 -0.19 -24.69 15.45
CA LYS A 76 -1.03 -25.54 16.31
C LYS A 76 -1.46 -24.82 17.59
N LYS A 77 -0.53 -24.14 18.27
CA LYS A 77 -0.84 -23.33 19.47
C LYS A 77 -1.95 -22.31 19.19
N TYR A 78 -1.90 -21.59 18.06
CA TYR A 78 -2.94 -20.61 17.70
C TYR A 78 -4.29 -21.27 17.45
N ALA A 79 -4.33 -22.39 16.76
CA ALA A 79 -5.58 -23.13 16.52
C ALA A 79 -6.18 -23.66 17.84
N ASP A 80 -5.37 -24.28 18.70
CA ASP A 80 -5.79 -24.83 20.00
C ASP A 80 -6.30 -23.70 20.92
N THR A 81 -5.60 -22.55 20.93
CA THR A 81 -5.98 -21.41 21.76
C THR A 81 -7.29 -20.79 21.28
N LEU A 82 -7.48 -20.63 19.96
CA LEU A 82 -8.71 -20.11 19.39
C LEU A 82 -9.89 -21.06 19.70
N GLY A 83 -9.72 -22.38 19.52
CA GLY A 83 -10.73 -23.38 19.85
C GLY A 83 -11.13 -23.35 21.33
N SER A 84 -10.13 -23.29 22.22
CA SER A 84 -10.37 -23.20 23.66
C SER A 84 -11.04 -21.89 24.08
N SER A 85 -10.76 -20.79 23.39
CA SER A 85 -11.34 -19.48 23.71
C SER A 85 -12.84 -19.40 23.49
N LEU A 86 -13.38 -20.17 22.56
CA LEU A 86 -14.84 -20.27 22.33
C LEU A 86 -15.58 -20.79 23.56
N ILE A 87 -14.91 -21.59 24.39
CA ILE A 87 -15.48 -22.12 25.64
C ILE A 87 -15.10 -21.22 26.82
N ASN A 88 -13.84 -20.83 26.91
CA ASN A 88 -13.25 -20.25 28.14
C ASN A 88 -13.46 -18.73 28.25
N CYS A 89 -13.60 -18.01 27.14
CA CYS A 89 -13.73 -16.54 27.17
C CYS A 89 -15.12 -16.06 27.62
N GLY A 90 -16.14 -16.88 27.50
CA GLY A 90 -17.50 -16.52 27.90
C GLY A 90 -17.97 -15.24 27.22
N ARG A 91 -18.27 -14.18 28.02
CA ARG A 91 -18.70 -12.86 27.50
C ARG A 91 -17.55 -11.83 27.42
N ASN A 92 -16.31 -12.28 27.48
CA ASN A 92 -15.14 -11.38 27.43
C ASN A 92 -14.66 -11.20 25.97
N GLY A 93 -15.07 -10.11 25.32
CA GLY A 93 -14.68 -9.79 23.95
C GLY A 93 -13.19 -9.60 23.75
N THR A 94 -12.50 -8.99 24.71
CA THR A 94 -11.03 -8.82 24.66
C THR A 94 -10.32 -10.18 24.68
N CYS A 95 -10.83 -11.13 25.45
CA CYS A 95 -10.29 -12.49 25.46
C CYS A 95 -10.40 -13.16 24.08
N LEU A 96 -11.53 -13.01 23.37
CA LEU A 96 -11.68 -13.52 22.01
C LEU A 96 -10.75 -12.80 21.01
N LEU A 97 -10.72 -11.46 21.05
CA LEU A 97 -9.88 -10.66 20.13
C LEU A 97 -8.39 -10.95 20.26
N ASN A 98 -7.90 -11.22 21.46
CA ASN A 98 -6.48 -11.51 21.71
C ASN A 98 -5.97 -12.73 20.92
N ASN A 99 -6.87 -13.63 20.50
CA ASN A 99 -6.49 -14.75 19.65
C ASN A 99 -6.10 -14.31 18.22
N PHE A 100 -6.55 -13.15 17.79
CA PHE A 100 -6.31 -12.62 16.45
C PHE A 100 -5.16 -11.61 16.38
N ILE A 101 -4.58 -11.25 17.53
CA ILE A 101 -3.47 -10.30 17.66
C ILE A 101 -2.16 -11.06 17.91
N PHE A 102 -1.10 -10.71 17.20
CA PHE A 102 0.25 -11.16 17.53
C PHE A 102 0.74 -10.42 18.78
N SER A 103 1.17 -11.15 19.79
CA SER A 103 1.89 -10.53 20.90
C SER A 103 3.26 -10.03 20.46
N GLU A 104 3.84 -9.05 21.16
CA GLU A 104 5.22 -8.59 20.88
C GLU A 104 6.24 -9.75 20.99
N THR A 105 6.00 -10.69 21.90
CA THR A 105 6.82 -11.90 22.02
C THR A 105 6.69 -12.79 20.80
N ASP A 106 5.47 -12.99 20.28
CA ASP A 106 5.26 -13.78 19.03
C ASP A 106 5.93 -13.10 17.84
N ILE A 107 5.74 -11.77 17.67
CA ILE A 107 6.37 -11.00 16.59
C ILE A 107 7.88 -11.19 16.61
N LYS A 108 8.49 -11.04 17.82
CA LYS A 108 9.92 -11.20 17.99
C LYS A 108 10.39 -12.63 17.73
N SER A 109 9.77 -13.63 18.36
CA SER A 109 10.22 -15.03 18.26
C SER A 109 10.06 -15.60 16.84
N ILE A 110 8.98 -15.24 16.15
CA ILE A 110 8.79 -15.61 14.74
C ILE A 110 9.82 -14.88 13.86
N GLY A 111 10.06 -13.61 14.10
CA GLY A 111 11.09 -12.85 13.39
C GLY A 111 12.48 -13.47 13.57
N ASP A 112 12.84 -13.86 14.79
CA ASP A 112 14.10 -14.55 15.09
C ASP A 112 14.17 -15.90 14.34
N ARG A 113 13.07 -16.67 14.32
CA ARG A 113 13.02 -17.94 13.57
C ARG A 113 13.17 -17.74 12.08
N LEU A 114 12.55 -16.73 11.48
CA LEU A 114 12.74 -16.39 10.06
C LEU A 114 14.20 -16.06 9.75
N LEU A 115 14.92 -15.37 10.66
CA LEU A 115 16.35 -15.10 10.51
C LEU A 115 17.21 -16.36 10.61
N GLU A 116 16.86 -17.31 11.47
CA GLU A 116 17.55 -18.59 11.57
C GLU A 116 17.38 -19.44 10.29
N LEU A 117 16.18 -19.40 9.71
CA LEU A 117 15.86 -20.10 8.47
C LEU A 117 16.47 -19.44 7.23
N TYR A 118 16.80 -18.14 7.30
CA TYR A 118 17.31 -17.39 6.16
C TYR A 118 18.72 -17.82 5.77
N GLN A 119 18.88 -18.16 4.48
CA GLN A 119 20.17 -18.35 3.80
C GLN A 119 20.12 -17.58 2.47
N PRO A 120 21.21 -16.90 2.02
CA PRO A 120 21.18 -16.10 0.80
C PRO A 120 20.70 -16.88 -0.43
N ASN A 121 21.00 -18.16 -0.52
CA ASN A 121 20.71 -19.00 -1.69
C ASN A 121 19.47 -19.90 -1.53
N ASN A 122 18.79 -19.87 -0.37
CA ASN A 122 17.57 -20.66 -0.17
C ASN A 122 16.30 -19.89 -0.61
N ALA A 123 15.13 -20.49 -0.37
CA ALA A 123 13.84 -19.93 -0.74
C ALA A 123 13.62 -18.52 -0.13
N LEU A 124 14.00 -18.30 1.15
CA LEU A 124 13.85 -16.98 1.79
C LEU A 124 14.84 -15.94 1.24
N GLY A 125 16.09 -16.34 0.95
CA GLY A 125 17.04 -15.43 0.32
C GLY A 125 16.60 -15.02 -1.08
N LYS A 126 16.14 -15.96 -1.90
CA LYS A 126 15.57 -15.70 -3.23
C LYS A 126 14.30 -14.81 -3.14
N LEU A 127 13.42 -15.04 -2.16
CA LEU A 127 12.26 -14.20 -1.92
C LEU A 127 12.69 -12.74 -1.69
N VAL A 128 13.68 -12.50 -0.82
CA VAL A 128 14.14 -11.13 -0.54
C VAL A 128 14.73 -10.49 -1.78
N GLN A 129 15.64 -11.18 -2.48
CA GLN A 129 16.36 -10.62 -3.63
C GLN A 129 15.46 -10.43 -4.86
N ASN A 130 14.59 -11.40 -5.16
CA ASN A 130 13.85 -11.42 -6.42
C ASN A 130 12.45 -10.79 -6.31
N HIS A 131 11.94 -10.59 -5.07
CA HIS A 131 10.57 -10.12 -4.86
C HIS A 131 10.50 -8.95 -3.86
N LEU A 132 11.04 -9.10 -2.66
CA LEU A 132 10.85 -8.10 -1.60
C LEU A 132 11.52 -6.78 -1.97
N ILE A 133 12.81 -6.80 -2.33
CA ILE A 133 13.57 -5.63 -2.76
C ILE A 133 12.98 -5.04 -4.06
N PRO A 134 12.79 -5.80 -5.16
CA PRO A 134 12.28 -5.23 -6.40
C PRO A 134 10.85 -4.69 -6.29
N SER A 135 10.05 -5.18 -5.33
CA SER A 135 8.71 -4.67 -5.11
C SER A 135 8.67 -3.23 -4.61
N GLY A 136 9.65 -2.79 -3.82
CA GLY A 136 9.64 -1.51 -3.12
C GLY A 136 8.60 -1.39 -1.99
N CYS A 137 7.80 -2.44 -1.74
CA CYS A 137 6.75 -2.41 -0.73
C CYS A 137 7.26 -2.12 0.69
N TYR A 138 8.54 -2.34 0.93
CA TYR A 138 9.21 -2.08 2.21
C TYR A 138 10.42 -1.14 2.06
N ILE A 139 10.34 -0.19 1.12
CA ILE A 139 11.45 0.69 0.72
C ILE A 139 12.02 1.53 1.87
N LEU A 140 11.25 1.84 2.90
CA LEU A 140 11.75 2.55 4.08
C LEU A 140 12.78 1.74 4.87
N PHE A 141 12.92 0.45 4.59
CA PHE A 141 13.92 -0.43 5.18
C PHE A 141 15.08 -0.74 4.22
N LYS A 142 15.27 0.05 3.14
CA LYS A 142 16.29 -0.17 2.10
C LYS A 142 17.73 -0.20 2.62
N ASP A 143 17.99 0.47 3.75
CA ASP A 143 19.33 0.56 4.35
C ASP A 143 19.69 -0.65 5.23
N PHE A 144 18.73 -1.54 5.49
CA PHE A 144 18.98 -2.80 6.18
C PHE A 144 19.56 -3.84 5.21
N ASN A 145 20.38 -4.77 5.73
CA ASN A 145 20.78 -5.93 4.95
C ASN A 145 19.56 -6.84 4.65
N ALA A 146 19.70 -7.75 3.69
CA ALA A 146 18.61 -8.59 3.20
C ALA A 146 17.93 -9.42 4.32
N LYS A 147 18.70 -9.89 5.29
CA LYS A 147 18.21 -10.68 6.43
C LYS A 147 17.37 -9.81 7.37
N ASP A 148 17.85 -8.63 7.71
CA ASP A 148 17.12 -7.69 8.58
C ASP A 148 15.93 -7.07 7.86
N LEU A 149 15.99 -6.85 6.54
CA LEU A 149 14.85 -6.43 5.74
C LEU A 149 13.68 -7.43 5.84
N LEU A 150 13.97 -8.73 5.78
CA LEU A 150 12.95 -9.78 5.96
C LEU A 150 12.27 -9.67 7.33
N ARG A 151 13.05 -9.47 8.42
CA ARG A 151 12.52 -9.24 9.76
C ARG A 151 11.63 -8.01 9.81
N LYS A 152 12.12 -6.87 9.27
CA LYS A 152 11.38 -5.60 9.28
C LYS A 152 10.06 -5.69 8.53
N ALA A 153 10.04 -6.39 7.40
CA ALA A 153 8.82 -6.65 6.65
C ALA A 153 7.83 -7.51 7.46
N TRP A 154 8.32 -8.55 8.15
CA TRP A 154 7.50 -9.35 9.06
C TRP A 154 6.93 -8.52 10.22
N GLU A 155 7.77 -7.73 10.90
CA GLU A 155 7.35 -6.84 11.98
C GLU A 155 6.27 -5.86 11.53
N GLN A 156 6.40 -5.31 10.31
CA GLN A 156 5.42 -4.39 9.74
C GLN A 156 4.09 -5.08 9.45
N ASP A 157 4.10 -6.21 8.73
CA ASP A 157 2.87 -6.91 8.35
C ASP A 157 2.11 -7.41 9.59
N SER A 158 2.83 -7.96 10.59
CA SER A 158 2.20 -8.42 11.84
C SER A 158 1.59 -7.27 12.65
N LYS A 159 2.24 -6.11 12.72
CA LYS A 159 1.68 -4.91 13.36
C LYS A 159 0.50 -4.34 12.60
N GLY A 160 0.54 -4.39 11.27
CA GLY A 160 -0.60 -4.01 10.42
C GLY A 160 -1.82 -4.90 10.65
N ILE A 161 -1.62 -6.22 10.80
CA ILE A 161 -2.69 -7.16 11.21
C ILE A 161 -3.26 -6.75 12.56
N ASN A 162 -2.38 -6.49 13.55
CA ASN A 162 -2.81 -6.08 14.89
C ASN A 162 -3.63 -4.79 14.86
N TYR A 163 -3.17 -3.77 14.12
CA TYR A 163 -3.91 -2.53 13.92
C TYR A 163 -5.30 -2.79 13.31
N CYS A 164 -5.36 -3.58 12.24
CA CYS A 164 -6.61 -3.91 11.56
C CYS A 164 -7.59 -4.62 12.50
N VAL A 165 -7.14 -5.63 13.25
CA VAL A 165 -7.97 -6.36 14.22
C VAL A 165 -8.43 -5.43 15.35
N SER A 166 -7.55 -4.60 15.90
CA SER A 166 -7.91 -3.67 16.98
C SER A 166 -8.95 -2.64 16.56
N VAL A 167 -8.82 -2.09 15.35
CA VAL A 167 -9.78 -1.11 14.83
C VAL A 167 -11.08 -1.77 14.38
N TYR A 168 -11.01 -2.71 13.44
CA TYR A 168 -12.21 -3.24 12.76
C TYR A 168 -12.85 -4.42 13.48
N GLY A 169 -12.10 -5.12 14.33
CA GLY A 169 -12.61 -6.17 15.22
C GLY A 169 -12.86 -5.65 16.64
N GLY A 170 -11.96 -4.83 17.18
CA GLY A 170 -11.99 -4.35 18.56
C GLY A 170 -12.73 -3.03 18.80
N GLY A 171 -13.03 -2.27 17.73
CA GLY A 171 -13.72 -1.00 17.82
C GLY A 171 -12.81 0.16 18.26
N ASP A 172 -11.49 0.05 18.10
CA ASP A 172 -10.60 1.17 18.29
C ASP A 172 -10.83 2.24 17.21
N LYS A 173 -10.52 3.50 17.55
CA LYS A 173 -10.75 4.61 16.64
C LYS A 173 -9.78 4.54 15.45
N PRO A 174 -10.26 4.50 14.19
CA PRO A 174 -9.39 4.57 13.04
C PRO A 174 -8.73 5.96 12.93
N ASN A 175 -7.68 6.07 12.11
CA ASN A 175 -6.98 7.33 11.90
C ASN A 175 -7.89 8.44 11.36
N TYR A 176 -8.90 8.09 10.55
CA TYR A 176 -9.82 9.02 9.91
C TYR A 176 -11.29 8.62 10.16
N PRO A 177 -11.79 8.79 11.39
CA PRO A 177 -13.10 8.25 11.80
C PRO A 177 -14.30 8.83 11.04
N LEU A 178 -14.17 9.99 10.40
CA LEU A 178 -15.23 10.60 9.60
C LEU A 178 -15.42 9.95 8.24
N ILE A 179 -14.41 9.26 7.73
CA ILE A 179 -14.43 8.60 6.42
C ILE A 179 -14.21 7.08 6.52
N ASP A 180 -13.54 6.63 7.57
CA ASP A 180 -13.19 5.23 7.81
C ASP A 180 -13.91 4.63 9.03
N SER A 181 -15.06 5.18 9.40
CA SER A 181 -15.81 4.69 10.55
C SER A 181 -16.17 3.22 10.40
N ILE A 182 -16.26 2.53 11.53
CA ILE A 182 -16.54 1.11 11.63
C ILE A 182 -18.02 0.85 11.86
N GLY A 183 -18.54 -0.24 11.27
CA GLY A 183 -19.94 -0.63 11.41
C GLY A 183 -20.32 -1.12 12.81
N PHE A 184 -19.33 -1.64 13.57
CA PHE A 184 -19.49 -2.21 14.91
C PHE A 184 -18.78 -1.39 15.98
N ASN A 185 -18.92 -0.06 15.93
CA ASN A 185 -18.26 0.83 16.90
C ASN A 185 -18.91 0.70 18.29
N THR A 186 -18.37 -0.16 19.12
CA THR A 186 -18.82 -0.38 20.51
C THR A 186 -18.51 0.78 21.44
N LYS A 187 -17.62 1.70 21.02
CA LYS A 187 -17.20 2.88 21.79
C LYS A 187 -17.86 4.16 21.30
N ASP A 188 -18.88 4.07 20.41
CA ASP A 188 -19.63 5.21 19.92
C ASP A 188 -20.46 5.82 21.07
N PRO A 189 -20.18 7.06 21.51
CA PRO A 189 -20.89 7.69 22.60
C PRO A 189 -22.37 8.00 22.27
N LEU A 190 -22.73 8.05 20.98
CA LEU A 190 -24.09 8.35 20.54
C LEU A 190 -24.99 7.10 20.50
N ASN A 191 -24.43 5.88 20.38
CA ASN A 191 -25.19 4.64 20.29
C ASN A 191 -24.50 3.46 21.03
N PRO A 192 -24.14 3.60 22.30
CA PRO A 192 -23.37 2.58 23.02
C PRO A 192 -24.11 1.25 23.20
N SER A 193 -25.46 1.26 23.21
CA SER A 193 -26.28 0.08 23.47
C SER A 193 -26.68 -0.71 22.22
N LYS A 194 -26.76 -0.07 21.06
CA LYS A 194 -27.28 -0.70 19.84
C LYS A 194 -26.38 -1.83 19.32
N TYR A 195 -25.06 -1.70 19.51
CA TYR A 195 -24.07 -2.65 19.03
C TYR A 195 -23.46 -3.51 20.14
N ALA A 196 -23.45 -3.02 21.38
CA ALA A 196 -22.86 -3.74 22.52
C ALA A 196 -23.53 -5.10 22.78
N ALA A 197 -24.85 -5.20 22.65
CA ALA A 197 -25.59 -6.43 22.88
C ALA A 197 -25.27 -7.51 21.83
N ASN A 198 -25.03 -7.12 20.57
CA ASN A 198 -24.76 -8.03 19.46
C ASN A 198 -23.25 -8.24 19.23
N TYR A 199 -22.40 -7.39 19.80
CA TYR A 199 -20.95 -7.41 19.57
C TYR A 199 -20.29 -8.71 20.04
N MET A 200 -20.68 -9.22 21.20
CA MET A 200 -20.17 -10.49 21.69
C MET A 200 -20.57 -11.66 20.79
N GLY A 201 -21.81 -11.66 20.30
CA GLY A 201 -22.28 -12.65 19.32
C GLY A 201 -21.50 -12.55 18.02
N PHE A 202 -21.23 -11.33 17.55
CA PHE A 202 -20.41 -11.07 16.37
C PHE A 202 -19.00 -11.64 16.54
N LEU A 203 -18.30 -11.33 17.63
CA LEU A 203 -16.96 -11.84 17.89
C LEU A 203 -16.91 -13.36 18.02
N TYR A 204 -17.88 -13.95 18.74
CA TYR A 204 -17.97 -15.39 18.90
C TYR A 204 -18.20 -16.09 17.55
N ASN A 205 -19.13 -15.59 16.73
CA ASN A 205 -19.41 -16.14 15.41
C ASN A 205 -18.20 -15.96 14.46
N SER A 206 -17.53 -14.81 14.49
CA SER A 206 -16.29 -14.57 13.75
C SER A 206 -15.21 -15.56 14.15
N ALA A 207 -15.02 -15.80 15.46
CA ALA A 207 -14.06 -16.77 15.95
C ALA A 207 -14.38 -18.20 15.51
N SER A 208 -15.67 -18.56 15.52
CA SER A 208 -16.14 -19.87 15.07
C SER A 208 -15.93 -20.08 13.57
N VAL A 209 -16.25 -19.08 12.73
CA VAL A 209 -16.01 -19.12 11.28
C VAL A 209 -14.51 -19.24 10.99
N LEU A 210 -13.70 -18.39 11.62
CA LEU A 210 -12.25 -18.39 11.41
C LEU A 210 -11.59 -19.69 11.87
N LEU A 211 -12.07 -20.32 12.93
CA LEU A 211 -11.59 -21.64 13.36
C LEU A 211 -11.86 -22.71 12.30
N LEU A 212 -13.06 -22.74 11.73
CA LEU A 212 -13.44 -23.70 10.69
C LEU A 212 -12.66 -23.47 9.39
N GLU A 213 -12.59 -22.24 8.91
CA GLU A 213 -11.89 -21.88 7.67
C GLU A 213 -10.38 -22.15 7.74
N ASN A 214 -9.79 -22.04 8.92
CA ASN A 214 -8.36 -22.23 9.12
C ASN A 214 -7.97 -23.66 9.55
N SER A 215 -8.90 -24.58 9.64
CA SER A 215 -8.68 -25.95 10.13
C SER A 215 -7.60 -26.75 9.36
N SER A 216 -7.43 -26.49 8.06
CA SER A 216 -6.43 -27.12 7.21
C SER A 216 -5.14 -26.30 6.99
N ASN A 217 -5.06 -25.10 7.57
CA ASN A 217 -3.93 -24.22 7.35
C ASN A 217 -2.67 -24.64 8.12
N LYS A 218 -1.52 -24.55 7.44
CA LYS A 218 -0.21 -24.93 7.99
C LYS A 218 0.73 -23.74 8.18
N LEU A 219 0.39 -22.55 7.67
CA LEU A 219 1.20 -21.35 7.81
C LEU A 219 0.85 -20.60 9.10
N PHE A 220 1.85 -20.30 9.90
CA PHE A 220 1.76 -19.74 11.26
C PHE A 220 1.01 -18.40 11.37
N PHE A 221 0.91 -17.64 10.30
CA PHE A 221 0.27 -16.33 10.29
C PHE A 221 -1.20 -16.36 9.81
N THR A 222 -1.64 -17.45 9.17
CA THR A 222 -2.89 -17.46 8.38
C THR A 222 -4.13 -17.14 9.22
N THR A 223 -4.24 -17.67 10.42
CA THR A 223 -5.41 -17.41 11.30
C THR A 223 -5.55 -15.93 11.61
N LYS A 224 -4.46 -15.25 11.95
CA LYS A 224 -4.47 -13.83 12.31
C LYS A 224 -4.63 -12.92 11.07
N LEU A 225 -4.01 -13.30 9.95
CA LEU A 225 -4.22 -12.64 8.66
C LEU A 225 -5.69 -12.73 8.21
N ASN A 226 -6.26 -13.93 8.24
CA ASN A 226 -7.66 -14.11 7.86
C ASN A 226 -8.62 -13.35 8.79
N ALA A 227 -8.28 -13.21 10.08
CA ALA A 227 -9.06 -12.38 11.00
C ALA A 227 -9.02 -10.89 10.60
N ALA A 228 -7.86 -10.35 10.25
CA ALA A 228 -7.76 -8.97 9.77
C ALA A 228 -8.60 -8.74 8.50
N LEU A 229 -8.50 -9.64 7.51
CA LEU A 229 -9.28 -9.56 6.28
C LEU A 229 -10.78 -9.73 6.54
N HIS A 230 -11.18 -10.68 7.40
CA HIS A 230 -12.55 -10.88 7.82
C HIS A 230 -13.16 -9.64 8.48
N PHE A 231 -12.43 -8.98 9.39
CA PHE A 231 -12.94 -7.77 10.04
C PHE A 231 -13.04 -6.58 9.08
N LEU A 232 -12.19 -6.48 8.07
CA LEU A 232 -12.37 -5.48 6.99
C LEU A 232 -13.63 -5.77 6.18
N GLU A 233 -13.85 -7.02 5.77
CA GLU A 233 -15.04 -7.46 5.04
C GLU A 233 -16.32 -7.17 5.83
N MET A 234 -16.37 -7.57 7.10
CA MET A 234 -17.55 -7.36 7.98
C MET A 234 -17.87 -5.88 8.19
N ASN A 235 -16.89 -4.99 8.03
CA ASN A 235 -17.08 -3.55 8.11
C ASN A 235 -17.27 -2.88 6.74
N GLU A 236 -17.32 -3.64 5.63
CA GLU A 236 -17.38 -3.10 4.26
C GLU A 236 -16.18 -2.17 3.97
N ARG A 237 -14.95 -2.64 4.32
CA ARG A 237 -13.71 -1.86 4.23
C ARG A 237 -12.66 -2.53 3.32
N GLU A 238 -13.12 -3.05 2.19
CA GLU A 238 -12.28 -3.73 1.21
C GLU A 238 -11.87 -2.83 0.04
N GLN A 239 -12.08 -1.50 0.14
CA GLN A 239 -11.88 -0.55 -0.97
C GLN A 239 -10.45 -0.55 -1.54
N ALA A 240 -9.45 -1.01 -0.78
CA ALA A 240 -8.10 -1.20 -1.32
C ALA A 240 -8.06 -2.20 -2.49
N ALA A 241 -9.03 -3.11 -2.59
CA ALA A 241 -9.15 -4.08 -3.67
C ALA A 241 -10.13 -3.66 -4.79
N ASP A 242 -10.83 -2.52 -4.63
CA ASP A 242 -11.77 -2.04 -5.63
C ASP A 242 -11.09 -1.89 -7.01
N PHE A 243 -11.78 -2.31 -8.07
CA PHE A 243 -11.33 -2.21 -9.46
C PHE A 243 -10.07 -3.02 -9.82
N GLU A 244 -9.52 -3.82 -8.93
CA GLU A 244 -8.36 -4.66 -9.26
C GLU A 244 -8.75 -5.85 -10.17
N PRO A 245 -7.88 -6.26 -11.11
CA PRO A 245 -6.57 -5.69 -11.42
C PRO A 245 -6.64 -4.45 -12.32
N MET A 246 -6.19 -3.29 -11.81
CA MET A 246 -6.30 -1.99 -12.49
C MET A 246 -5.66 -1.97 -13.89
N GLU A 247 -4.45 -2.52 -14.02
CA GLU A 247 -3.69 -2.48 -15.28
C GLU A 247 -4.31 -3.32 -16.40
N ASN A 248 -5.15 -4.30 -16.07
CA ASN A 248 -5.88 -5.15 -17.01
C ASN A 248 -7.36 -4.77 -17.14
N GLY A 249 -7.84 -3.92 -16.24
CA GLY A 249 -9.21 -3.41 -16.17
C GLY A 249 -9.28 -1.94 -16.56
N GLU A 250 -9.63 -1.10 -15.58
CA GLU A 250 -9.94 0.32 -15.79
C GLU A 250 -8.81 1.15 -16.43
N ASN A 251 -7.55 0.82 -16.15
CA ASN A 251 -6.39 1.53 -16.68
C ASN A 251 -5.77 0.89 -17.91
N LYS A 252 -6.33 -0.23 -18.42
CA LYS A 252 -5.73 -1.00 -19.52
C LYS A 252 -5.38 -0.15 -20.74
N LEU A 253 -6.32 0.67 -21.22
CA LEU A 253 -6.11 1.50 -22.42
C LEU A 253 -4.97 2.51 -22.23
N ALA A 254 -4.85 3.08 -21.04
CA ALA A 254 -3.77 4.02 -20.73
C ALA A 254 -2.43 3.27 -20.58
N VAL A 255 -2.41 2.12 -19.92
CA VAL A 255 -1.21 1.27 -19.76
C VAL A 255 -0.67 0.82 -21.14
N ASP A 256 -1.54 0.44 -22.06
CA ASP A 256 -1.13 0.08 -23.41
C ASP A 256 -0.56 1.28 -24.16
N LYS A 257 -1.17 2.47 -24.02
CA LYS A 257 -0.68 3.70 -24.63
C LYS A 257 0.68 4.15 -24.05
N ILE A 258 0.93 3.96 -22.74
CA ILE A 258 2.21 4.31 -22.11
C ILE A 258 3.40 3.69 -22.86
N LYS A 259 3.27 2.46 -23.33
CA LYS A 259 4.31 1.71 -24.05
C LYS A 259 4.72 2.35 -25.38
N THR A 260 3.88 3.22 -25.95
CA THR A 260 4.06 3.82 -27.27
C THR A 260 4.38 5.32 -27.22
N ILE A 261 4.42 5.92 -26.04
CA ILE A 261 4.62 7.36 -25.88
C ILE A 261 6.08 7.75 -26.13
N ASN A 262 6.29 8.76 -26.98
CA ASN A 262 7.55 9.49 -27.02
C ASN A 262 7.52 10.58 -25.92
N TRP A 263 8.15 10.27 -24.80
CA TRP A 263 8.17 11.13 -23.61
C TRP A 263 8.90 12.47 -23.80
N ASN A 264 9.72 12.59 -24.82
CA ASN A 264 10.41 13.86 -25.13
C ASN A 264 9.46 14.93 -25.66
N ASN A 265 8.29 14.53 -26.16
CA ASN A 265 7.28 15.46 -26.69
C ASN A 265 6.47 16.16 -25.58
N TYR A 266 6.65 15.78 -24.31
CA TYR A 266 5.83 16.28 -23.22
C TYR A 266 6.71 16.86 -22.10
N LYS A 267 6.28 18.00 -21.56
CA LYS A 267 6.96 18.63 -20.43
C LYS A 267 6.82 17.81 -19.15
N TYR A 268 5.62 17.23 -18.92
CA TYR A 268 5.27 16.48 -17.71
C TYR A 268 4.94 15.02 -18.04
N SER A 269 5.11 14.15 -17.02
CA SER A 269 4.69 12.75 -17.11
C SER A 269 3.16 12.61 -17.07
N VAL A 270 2.52 13.27 -16.11
CA VAL A 270 1.06 13.24 -15.93
C VAL A 270 0.54 14.59 -15.40
N ILE A 271 -0.77 14.82 -15.57
CA ILE A 271 -1.57 15.84 -14.89
C ILE A 271 -2.38 15.14 -13.81
N LEU A 272 -2.14 15.40 -12.53
CA LEU A 272 -2.90 14.86 -11.43
C LEU A 272 -4.10 15.74 -11.10
N ILE A 273 -5.29 15.16 -11.07
CA ILE A 273 -6.51 15.75 -10.51
C ILE A 273 -6.79 15.06 -9.17
N PRO A 274 -6.50 15.69 -8.02
CA PRO A 274 -6.94 15.18 -6.73
C PRO A 274 -8.46 15.27 -6.61
N GLY A 275 -9.07 14.32 -5.88
CA GLY A 275 -10.51 14.28 -5.67
C GLY A 275 -11.06 15.51 -4.91
N ALA A 276 -12.34 15.79 -5.13
CA ALA A 276 -13.15 16.76 -4.41
C ALA A 276 -14.56 16.19 -4.29
N GLY A 277 -14.77 15.39 -3.27
CA GLY A 277 -16.06 14.72 -3.04
C GLY A 277 -17.20 15.71 -2.82
N PRO A 278 -18.42 15.36 -3.25
CA PRO A 278 -19.62 16.10 -2.91
C PRO A 278 -20.00 15.87 -1.44
N ASP A 279 -20.79 16.79 -0.88
CA ASP A 279 -21.39 16.61 0.44
C ASP A 279 -22.71 15.78 0.37
N ASP A 280 -23.40 15.83 -0.77
CA ASP A 280 -24.65 15.10 -1.01
C ASP A 280 -24.33 13.66 -1.48
N PRO A 281 -24.83 12.62 -0.76
CA PRO A 281 -24.62 11.22 -1.14
C PRO A 281 -25.26 10.79 -2.48
N LYS A 282 -26.16 11.59 -3.02
CA LYS A 282 -26.80 11.37 -4.33
C LYS A 282 -26.03 12.03 -5.49
N GLN A 283 -25.05 12.86 -5.18
CA GLN A 283 -24.27 13.57 -6.19
C GLN A 283 -23.00 12.78 -6.51
N ALA A 284 -22.86 12.33 -7.76
CA ALA A 284 -21.71 11.56 -8.19
C ALA A 284 -20.42 12.37 -8.31
N LEU A 285 -20.50 13.64 -8.71
CA LEU A 285 -19.33 14.52 -8.90
C LEU A 285 -19.68 15.95 -8.48
N SER A 286 -18.89 16.52 -7.57
CA SER A 286 -19.08 17.89 -7.08
C SER A 286 -18.86 18.95 -8.16
N ALA A 287 -19.35 20.17 -7.95
CA ALA A 287 -19.05 21.30 -8.82
C ALA A 287 -17.55 21.59 -8.88
N GLU A 288 -16.86 21.47 -7.74
CA GLU A 288 -15.41 21.64 -7.66
C GLU A 288 -14.66 20.55 -8.44
N GLY A 289 -15.07 19.28 -8.34
CA GLY A 289 -14.53 18.19 -9.12
C GLY A 289 -14.65 18.41 -10.63
N ARG A 290 -15.80 18.93 -11.09
CA ARG A 290 -16.00 19.32 -12.50
C ARG A 290 -15.08 20.45 -12.94
N LEU A 291 -14.86 21.46 -12.09
CA LEU A 291 -13.93 22.57 -12.38
C LEU A 291 -12.49 22.08 -12.50
N ARG A 292 -12.05 21.19 -11.62
CA ARG A 292 -10.71 20.55 -11.70
C ARG A 292 -10.55 19.78 -13.01
N CYS A 293 -11.54 19.00 -13.41
CA CYS A 293 -11.55 18.31 -14.70
C CYS A 293 -11.42 19.27 -15.89
N LYS A 294 -12.14 20.39 -15.88
CA LYS A 294 -12.04 21.40 -16.95
C LYS A 294 -10.64 22.02 -17.04
N LEU A 295 -10.03 22.37 -15.89
CA LEU A 295 -8.68 22.90 -15.84
C LEU A 295 -7.66 21.88 -16.37
N ALA A 296 -7.76 20.62 -15.96
CA ALA A 296 -6.88 19.56 -16.43
C ALA A 296 -7.04 19.27 -17.93
N ALA A 297 -8.26 19.31 -18.43
CA ALA A 297 -8.54 19.14 -19.86
C ALA A 297 -7.89 20.25 -20.72
N ILE A 298 -7.84 21.50 -20.21
CA ILE A 298 -7.13 22.61 -20.87
C ILE A 298 -5.64 22.29 -20.96
N LEU A 299 -5.00 21.93 -19.85
CA LEU A 299 -3.57 21.59 -19.81
C LEU A 299 -3.23 20.38 -20.69
N TYR A 300 -4.10 19.37 -20.72
CA TYR A 300 -3.95 18.22 -21.59
C TYR A 300 -4.03 18.61 -23.07
N LYS A 301 -5.02 19.43 -23.47
CA LYS A 301 -5.19 19.90 -24.85
C LYS A 301 -4.05 20.83 -25.30
N GLN A 302 -3.37 21.48 -24.37
CA GLN A 302 -2.12 22.23 -24.63
C GLN A 302 -0.89 21.31 -24.84
N GLY A 303 -1.05 19.98 -24.70
CA GLY A 303 0.03 19.02 -24.89
C GLY A 303 1.07 18.99 -23.76
N LEU A 304 0.74 19.45 -22.54
CA LEU A 304 1.69 19.50 -21.43
C LEU A 304 2.05 18.12 -20.88
N ALA A 305 1.12 17.17 -20.90
CA ALA A 305 1.34 15.77 -20.51
C ALA A 305 0.47 14.83 -21.37
N PRO A 306 0.88 13.56 -21.57
CA PRO A 306 0.12 12.60 -22.38
C PRO A 306 -1.03 11.94 -21.61
N PHE A 307 -1.05 12.08 -20.26
CA PHE A 307 -2.04 11.44 -19.39
C PHE A 307 -2.57 12.39 -18.32
N ILE A 308 -3.82 12.17 -17.95
CA ILE A 308 -4.48 12.71 -16.76
C ILE A 308 -4.63 11.55 -15.76
N VAL A 309 -4.19 11.75 -14.52
CA VAL A 309 -4.48 10.85 -13.39
C VAL A 309 -5.65 11.45 -12.62
N SER A 310 -6.79 10.78 -12.63
CA SER A 310 -7.94 11.07 -11.77
C SER A 310 -7.79 10.26 -10.48
N SER A 311 -7.64 10.93 -9.34
CA SER A 311 -7.33 10.27 -8.07
C SER A 311 -8.34 10.62 -6.99
N GLY A 312 -8.97 9.61 -6.43
CA GLY A 312 -9.95 9.70 -5.33
C GLY A 312 -10.87 8.49 -5.30
N GLY A 313 -10.98 7.88 -4.14
CA GLY A 313 -11.81 6.69 -3.90
C GLY A 313 -13.26 7.01 -3.54
N LYS A 314 -13.95 6.03 -2.94
CA LYS A 314 -15.26 6.19 -2.31
C LYS A 314 -15.09 6.76 -0.90
N VAL A 315 -14.97 8.09 -0.79
CA VAL A 315 -14.56 8.76 0.45
C VAL A 315 -15.64 9.68 1.01
N HIS A 316 -16.14 10.61 0.20
CA HIS A 316 -17.11 11.63 0.62
C HIS A 316 -18.39 11.57 -0.20
N PRO A 317 -19.54 11.69 0.47
CA PRO A 317 -19.71 11.55 1.92
C PRO A 317 -19.51 10.09 2.38
N TYR A 318 -19.41 9.88 3.69
CA TYR A 318 -19.27 8.54 4.26
C TYR A 318 -20.25 7.52 3.66
N LYS A 319 -19.74 6.34 3.25
CA LYS A 319 -20.49 5.28 2.55
C LYS A 319 -21.06 5.70 1.19
N THR A 320 -20.48 6.70 0.51
CA THR A 320 -20.88 7.01 -0.86
C THR A 320 -20.69 5.81 -1.78
N PRO A 321 -21.64 5.51 -2.71
CA PRO A 321 -21.45 4.49 -3.72
C PRO A 321 -20.52 4.96 -4.86
N PHE A 322 -20.25 6.27 -4.96
CA PHE A 322 -19.50 6.87 -6.06
C PHE A 322 -17.99 6.88 -5.76
N CYS A 323 -17.21 6.47 -6.73
CA CYS A 323 -15.75 6.61 -6.71
C CYS A 323 -15.37 7.89 -7.47
N GLU A 324 -14.73 8.84 -6.81
CA GLU A 324 -14.39 10.14 -7.41
C GLU A 324 -13.57 9.99 -8.70
N ALA A 325 -12.60 9.08 -8.73
CA ALA A 325 -11.75 8.87 -9.89
C ALA A 325 -12.54 8.38 -11.12
N THR A 326 -13.51 7.47 -10.92
CA THR A 326 -14.35 6.97 -12.01
C THR A 326 -15.32 8.04 -12.51
N GLU A 327 -15.90 8.83 -11.62
CA GLU A 327 -16.82 9.91 -12.00
C GLU A 327 -16.10 11.06 -12.71
N GLN A 328 -14.87 11.40 -12.30
CA GLN A 328 -14.01 12.32 -13.03
C GLN A 328 -13.66 11.78 -14.43
N LYS A 329 -13.25 10.49 -14.53
CA LYS A 329 -12.96 9.83 -15.82
C LYS A 329 -14.15 9.92 -16.76
N LYS A 330 -15.35 9.58 -16.28
CA LYS A 330 -16.59 9.68 -17.04
C LYS A 330 -16.84 11.11 -17.55
N TYR A 331 -16.70 12.11 -16.66
CA TYR A 331 -16.89 13.51 -17.03
C TYR A 331 -15.85 14.00 -18.05
N LEU A 332 -14.58 13.61 -17.91
CA LEU A 332 -13.50 13.93 -18.85
C LEU A 332 -13.79 13.38 -20.24
N ILE A 333 -14.29 12.15 -20.33
CA ILE A 333 -14.63 11.51 -21.62
C ILE A 333 -15.88 12.13 -22.22
N GLU A 334 -17.00 12.07 -21.52
CA GLU A 334 -18.33 12.38 -22.07
C GLU A 334 -18.56 13.88 -22.29
N LYS A 335 -18.00 14.73 -21.43
CA LYS A 335 -18.26 16.19 -21.49
C LYS A 335 -17.09 16.99 -22.04
N LEU A 336 -15.85 16.50 -21.88
CA LEU A 336 -14.66 17.26 -22.25
C LEU A 336 -13.90 16.66 -23.44
N GLY A 337 -14.32 15.49 -23.94
CA GLY A 337 -13.77 14.82 -25.12
C GLY A 337 -12.33 14.35 -24.94
N ILE A 338 -11.91 14.02 -23.70
CA ILE A 338 -10.59 13.44 -23.43
C ILE A 338 -10.64 11.94 -23.76
N PRO A 339 -9.71 11.42 -24.55
CA PRO A 339 -9.70 9.99 -24.89
C PRO A 339 -9.52 9.11 -23.64
N ALA A 340 -10.26 8.01 -23.54
CA ALA A 340 -10.16 7.06 -22.42
C ALA A 340 -8.71 6.54 -22.23
N SER A 341 -7.96 6.37 -23.34
CA SER A 341 -6.55 5.97 -23.31
C SER A 341 -5.58 7.03 -22.75
N ALA A 342 -6.07 8.24 -22.50
CA ALA A 342 -5.28 9.30 -21.87
C ALA A 342 -5.63 9.49 -20.37
N ILE A 343 -6.53 8.67 -19.82
CA ILE A 343 -6.99 8.80 -18.44
C ILE A 343 -6.60 7.56 -17.65
N ILE A 344 -5.87 7.78 -16.56
CA ILE A 344 -5.52 6.79 -15.55
C ILE A 344 -6.35 7.09 -14.31
N ILE A 345 -6.99 6.11 -13.70
CA ILE A 345 -7.66 6.30 -12.42
C ILE A 345 -6.83 5.73 -11.26
N ASP A 346 -6.87 6.43 -10.14
CA ASP A 346 -6.51 5.94 -8.82
C ASP A 346 -7.78 5.95 -7.94
N PRO A 347 -8.46 4.81 -7.81
CA PRO A 347 -9.73 4.72 -7.09
C PRO A 347 -9.56 4.46 -5.60
N HIS A 348 -8.33 4.51 -5.08
CA HIS A 348 -8.02 4.11 -3.71
C HIS A 348 -7.70 5.29 -2.81
N ALA A 349 -7.20 6.43 -3.35
CA ALA A 349 -6.81 7.57 -2.54
C ALA A 349 -7.95 8.09 -1.67
N ARG A 350 -7.64 8.33 -0.39
CA ARG A 350 -8.60 8.77 0.63
C ARG A 350 -8.35 10.21 1.09
N HIS A 351 -7.14 10.71 0.89
CA HIS A 351 -6.68 12.04 1.31
C HIS A 351 -5.80 12.67 0.24
N THR A 352 -5.55 13.98 0.34
CA THR A 352 -4.63 14.65 -0.57
C THR A 352 -3.21 14.07 -0.49
N THR A 353 -2.78 13.62 0.70
CA THR A 353 -1.48 12.94 0.89
C THR A 353 -1.40 11.64 0.09
N THR A 354 -2.48 10.85 0.08
CA THR A 354 -2.53 9.59 -0.68
C THR A 354 -2.82 9.82 -2.16
N ASN A 355 -3.50 10.90 -2.59
CA ASN A 355 -3.54 11.28 -4.02
C ASN A 355 -2.11 11.44 -4.59
N MET A 356 -1.22 12.12 -3.86
CA MET A 356 0.16 12.33 -4.28
C MET A 356 0.97 11.03 -4.24
N ARG A 357 0.83 10.23 -3.17
CA ARG A 357 1.51 8.94 -3.01
C ARG A 357 1.11 7.96 -4.12
N ASN A 358 -0.18 7.78 -4.34
CA ASN A 358 -0.69 6.81 -5.30
C ASN A 358 -0.34 7.22 -6.74
N THR A 359 -0.38 8.52 -7.05
CA THR A 359 0.10 9.01 -8.35
C THR A 359 1.58 8.69 -8.57
N ALA A 360 2.44 8.88 -7.56
CA ALA A 360 3.85 8.51 -7.65
C ALA A 360 4.02 6.99 -7.87
N ARG A 361 3.22 6.16 -7.17
CA ARG A 361 3.16 4.70 -7.37
C ARG A 361 2.77 4.33 -8.80
N LEU A 362 1.72 4.94 -9.36
CA LEU A 362 1.27 4.68 -10.72
C LEU A 362 2.32 5.07 -11.77
N ILE A 363 3.00 6.22 -11.61
CA ILE A 363 4.09 6.63 -12.48
C ILE A 363 5.19 5.56 -12.48
N PHE A 364 5.58 5.06 -11.31
CA PHE A 364 6.61 4.03 -11.19
C PHE A 364 6.14 2.68 -11.76
N ARG A 365 4.99 2.17 -11.31
CA ARG A 365 4.49 0.82 -11.62
C ARG A 365 4.14 0.64 -13.09
N TYR A 366 3.69 1.70 -13.77
CA TYR A 366 3.37 1.65 -15.19
C TYR A 366 4.57 1.97 -16.09
N GLY A 367 5.77 2.16 -15.50
CA GLY A 367 7.01 2.38 -16.27
C GLY A 367 7.10 3.74 -16.95
N MET A 368 6.41 4.75 -16.42
CA MET A 368 6.57 6.13 -16.89
C MET A 368 7.90 6.71 -16.40
N PRO A 369 8.47 7.75 -17.06
CA PRO A 369 9.74 8.36 -16.64
C PRO A 369 9.64 8.92 -15.22
N PHE A 370 10.16 8.22 -14.25
CA PHE A 370 10.04 8.56 -12.82
C PHE A 370 10.83 9.82 -12.43
N SER A 371 11.88 10.16 -13.17
CA SER A 371 12.64 11.41 -12.98
C SER A 371 11.99 12.63 -13.61
N LYS A 372 10.97 12.45 -14.48
CA LYS A 372 10.24 13.54 -15.13
C LYS A 372 9.24 14.15 -14.16
N ALA A 373 9.18 15.49 -14.11
CA ALA A 373 8.16 16.18 -13.33
C ALA A 373 6.74 15.76 -13.75
N ALA A 374 5.83 15.74 -12.79
CA ALA A 374 4.39 15.71 -12.97
C ALA A 374 3.80 17.07 -12.55
N ILE A 375 2.52 17.33 -12.84
CA ILE A 375 1.86 18.57 -12.47
C ILE A 375 0.53 18.26 -11.79
N THR A 376 0.25 18.92 -10.65
CA THR A 376 -1.08 18.91 -10.06
C THR A 376 -1.97 19.93 -10.75
N CYS A 377 -3.24 19.61 -10.91
CA CYS A 377 -4.27 20.52 -11.40
C CYS A 377 -5.47 20.47 -10.48
N THR A 378 -5.68 21.54 -9.70
CA THR A 378 -6.69 21.59 -8.65
C THR A 378 -7.15 23.02 -8.40
N THR A 379 -7.93 23.26 -7.33
CA THR A 379 -8.34 24.62 -6.91
C THR A 379 -7.19 25.34 -6.22
N LYS A 380 -7.25 26.67 -6.19
CA LYS A 380 -6.22 27.53 -5.57
C LYS A 380 -5.88 27.08 -4.14
N GLY A 381 -6.88 26.94 -3.28
CA GLY A 381 -6.65 26.54 -1.87
C GLY A 381 -5.93 25.21 -1.73
N GLN A 382 -6.36 24.18 -2.44
CA GLN A 382 -5.70 22.86 -2.38
C GLN A 382 -4.31 22.89 -3.02
N SER A 383 -4.09 23.66 -4.08
CA SER A 383 -2.77 23.82 -4.69
C SER A 383 -1.74 24.41 -3.72
N PHE A 384 -2.16 25.42 -2.92
CA PHE A 384 -1.31 25.99 -1.87
C PHE A 384 -1.12 25.01 -0.70
N MET A 385 -2.15 24.23 -0.34
CA MET A 385 -2.02 23.18 0.67
C MET A 385 -1.00 22.12 0.23
N ILE A 386 -1.05 21.64 -1.00
CA ILE A 386 -0.10 20.66 -1.54
C ILE A 386 1.34 21.18 -1.48
N ALA A 387 1.56 22.45 -1.81
CA ALA A 387 2.89 23.06 -1.75
C ALA A 387 3.52 23.05 -0.34
N ASN A 388 2.70 22.99 0.71
CA ASN A 388 3.13 23.00 2.11
C ASN A 388 2.84 21.68 2.85
N MET A 389 2.52 20.60 2.12
CA MET A 389 1.95 19.38 2.70
C MET A 389 2.99 18.36 3.18
N ILE A 390 4.28 18.52 2.87
CA ILE A 390 5.31 17.53 3.24
C ILE A 390 5.30 17.18 4.75
N PRO A 391 5.20 18.15 5.68
CA PRO A 391 5.10 17.82 7.11
C PRO A 391 3.87 16.96 7.45
N ARG A 392 2.75 17.19 6.76
CA ARG A 392 1.55 16.37 6.89
C ARG A 392 1.77 14.96 6.32
N CYS A 393 2.44 14.83 5.18
CA CYS A 393 2.80 13.52 4.63
C CYS A 393 3.69 12.74 5.60
N MET A 394 4.69 13.37 6.20
CA MET A 394 5.55 12.73 7.21
C MET A 394 4.75 12.26 8.42
N LYS A 395 3.75 13.03 8.86
CA LYS A 395 2.89 12.65 9.99
C LYS A 395 1.94 11.50 9.64
N GLU A 396 1.31 11.52 8.46
CA GLU A 396 0.26 10.57 8.08
C GLU A 396 0.82 9.29 7.45
N LEU A 397 1.89 9.42 6.62
CA LEU A 397 2.43 8.34 5.83
C LEU A 397 3.81 7.86 6.32
N ASN A 398 4.43 8.60 7.26
CA ASN A 398 5.83 8.41 7.67
C ASN A 398 6.85 8.53 6.52
N LEU A 399 6.47 9.21 5.44
CA LEU A 399 7.31 9.43 4.27
C LEU A 399 6.88 10.69 3.50
N ALA A 400 7.79 11.21 2.67
CA ALA A 400 7.48 12.21 1.65
C ALA A 400 7.28 11.50 0.30
N PRO A 401 6.07 11.48 -0.29
CA PRO A 401 5.82 10.80 -1.55
C PRO A 401 6.27 11.59 -2.78
N TYR A 402 6.59 12.87 -2.61
CA TYR A 402 7.03 13.79 -3.66
C TYR A 402 7.88 14.92 -3.08
N LYS A 403 8.58 15.62 -3.95
CA LYS A 403 9.13 16.96 -3.68
C LYS A 403 8.49 17.98 -4.61
N ASN A 404 8.33 19.21 -4.14
CA ASN A 404 7.81 20.32 -4.94
C ASN A 404 8.78 20.69 -6.08
N GLY A 405 8.20 21.03 -7.24
CA GLY A 405 8.84 21.76 -8.30
C GLY A 405 8.37 23.21 -8.34
N ASN A 406 8.33 23.79 -9.54
CA ASN A 406 7.90 25.18 -9.74
C ASN A 406 6.39 25.34 -9.63
N ARG A 407 5.94 26.46 -9.10
CA ARG A 407 4.55 26.86 -9.20
C ARG A 407 4.28 27.42 -10.61
N ILE A 408 3.34 26.83 -11.32
CA ILE A 408 3.00 27.21 -12.70
C ILE A 408 1.88 28.25 -12.70
N SER A 409 0.90 28.07 -11.82
CA SER A 409 -0.20 28.99 -11.61
C SER A 409 -0.76 28.83 -10.19
N GLU A 410 -1.79 29.60 -9.84
CA GLU A 410 -2.49 29.42 -8.57
C GLU A 410 -3.13 28.03 -8.41
N THR A 411 -3.44 27.35 -9.53
CA THR A 411 -4.14 26.07 -9.57
C THR A 411 -3.25 24.90 -10.02
N ALA A 412 -1.97 25.16 -10.35
CA ALA A 412 -1.05 24.14 -10.88
C ALA A 412 0.34 24.25 -10.25
N LEU A 413 0.85 23.10 -9.77
CA LEU A 413 2.14 22.98 -9.12
C LEU A 413 2.88 21.77 -9.72
N GLU A 414 4.14 21.99 -10.11
CA GLU A 414 5.05 20.88 -10.47
C GLU A 414 5.41 20.07 -9.21
N PHE A 415 5.54 18.77 -9.40
CA PHE A 415 6.08 17.88 -8.37
C PHE A 415 6.93 16.77 -9.01
N TYR A 416 7.87 16.26 -8.25
CA TYR A 416 8.68 15.10 -8.62
C TYR A 416 8.33 13.94 -7.70
N PRO A 417 7.92 12.78 -8.24
CA PRO A 417 7.64 11.60 -7.43
C PRO A 417 8.90 11.14 -6.70
N LEU A 418 8.74 10.61 -5.48
CA LEU A 418 9.81 10.01 -4.71
C LEU A 418 9.56 8.51 -4.54
N ILE A 419 10.65 7.75 -4.52
CA ILE A 419 10.59 6.27 -4.51
C ILE A 419 9.99 5.73 -3.20
N GLU A 420 10.09 6.49 -2.12
CA GLU A 420 9.50 6.20 -0.82
C GLU A 420 7.98 6.02 -0.90
N ALA A 421 7.32 6.60 -1.90
CA ALA A 421 5.90 6.42 -2.18
C ALA A 421 5.47 4.96 -2.37
N LEU A 422 6.41 4.06 -2.72
CA LEU A 422 6.11 2.63 -2.91
C LEU A 422 5.85 1.89 -1.60
N HIS A 423 6.27 2.45 -0.46
CA HIS A 423 6.13 1.82 0.85
C HIS A 423 4.66 1.58 1.22
N ILE A 424 4.35 0.39 1.71
CA ILE A 424 3.02 0.05 2.23
C ILE A 424 2.85 0.72 3.61
N ASN A 425 1.73 1.41 3.82
CA ASN A 425 1.37 1.95 5.12
C ASN A 425 0.52 0.94 5.91
N PRO A 426 1.05 0.28 6.93
CA PRO A 426 0.33 -0.78 7.66
C PRO A 426 -0.86 -0.27 8.48
N ASN A 427 -0.96 1.05 8.69
CA ASN A 427 -2.01 1.69 9.49
C ASN A 427 -3.12 2.31 8.63
N GLU A 428 -3.14 2.02 7.33
CA GLU A 428 -4.14 2.52 6.36
C GLU A 428 -4.67 1.35 5.50
N PRO A 429 -5.32 0.33 6.08
CA PRO A 429 -5.66 -0.89 5.36
C PRO A 429 -6.63 -0.69 4.19
N ILE A 430 -7.27 0.47 4.09
CA ILE A 430 -8.19 0.83 3.00
C ILE A 430 -7.46 1.50 1.82
N ASP A 431 -6.27 2.06 2.06
CA ASP A 431 -5.36 2.63 1.06
C ASP A 431 -3.90 2.48 1.58
N PRO A 432 -3.36 1.24 1.60
CA PRO A 432 -2.08 0.93 2.23
C PRO A 432 -0.84 1.47 1.50
#